data_e8eb3a184c2eff83b3a340e08009602a
#
_entry.id   e8eb3a184c2eff83b3a340e08009602a
#
_cell.length_a   1.000
_cell.length_b   1.000
_cell.length_c   1.000
_cell.angle_alpha   90.00
_cell.angle_beta   90.00
_cell.angle_gamma   90.00
#
_symmetry.space_group_name_H-M   'P 1'
#
loop_
_entity.id
_entity.type
_entity.pdbx_description
1 polymer ?
#
loop_
_entity_poly.entity_id
_entity_poly.type
_entity_poly.pdbx_seq_one_letter_code
_entity_poly.pdbx_strand_id
1 'polypeptide(L)'
;TRLSRYLSPPLFPVLIRDLPCKLTLHEIANSKFSIGPFKIQSGYVIHPGPTVGFRVGNGKSVFTYIPDHEPALGEKGIIPDKRWISGYDLAAGADLLLHDAQYTATEYLSKKGWGHSSINDAALFASLASAKHVLFAHHDPFHSDAQLNDMFTVFKNENPYPFKNELAKEGMLINLD
;
A
#
# COMPACT_ATOMS: atom_id res chain seq x y z
N THR A 1 6.53 20.30 16.29
CA THR A 1 5.89 19.27 15.44
C THR A 1 6.30 17.89 15.91
N ARG A 2 5.53 16.82 15.57
CA ARG A 2 5.91 15.42 15.87
C ARG A 2 7.26 15.08 15.22
N LEU A 3 7.49 15.55 14.01
CA LEU A 3 8.73 15.30 13.26
C LEU A 3 9.96 15.84 14.00
N SER A 4 9.91 17.06 14.57
CA SER A 4 11.03 17.62 15.33
C SER A 4 11.33 16.86 16.63
N ARG A 5 10.39 16.10 17.16
CA ARG A 5 10.62 15.24 18.33
C ARG A 5 11.46 14.01 17.96
N TYR A 6 11.23 13.43 16.80
CA TYR A 6 12.00 12.26 16.34
C TYR A 6 13.36 12.64 15.76
N LEU A 7 13.45 13.82 15.11
CA LEU A 7 14.69 14.38 14.60
C LEU A 7 15.34 15.32 15.62
N SER A 8 15.67 14.78 16.79
CA SER A 8 16.38 15.48 17.87
C SER A 8 17.05 14.48 18.82
N PRO A 9 18.12 14.90 19.53
CA PRO A 9 18.76 14.07 20.54
C PRO A 9 17.75 13.66 21.66
N PRO A 10 17.84 12.42 22.19
CA PRO A 10 18.82 11.38 21.89
C PRO A 10 18.46 10.47 20.70
N LEU A 11 17.28 10.63 20.09
CA LEU A 11 16.79 9.74 19.03
C LEU A 11 17.51 9.96 17.69
N PHE A 12 17.92 11.20 17.45
CA PHE A 12 18.67 11.58 16.25
C PHE A 12 19.73 12.63 16.59
N PRO A 13 20.98 12.50 16.08
CA PRO A 13 22.09 13.34 16.52
C PRO A 13 22.01 14.80 16.05
N VAL A 14 21.20 15.10 15.02
CA VAL A 14 21.08 16.43 14.42
C VAL A 14 19.65 16.94 14.54
N LEU A 15 19.48 18.20 14.91
CA LEU A 15 18.16 18.82 14.92
C LEU A 15 17.67 19.08 13.48
N ILE A 16 16.37 19.01 13.27
CA ILE A 16 15.75 19.23 11.94
C ILE A 16 16.13 20.62 11.36
N ARG A 17 16.31 21.63 12.20
CA ARG A 17 16.71 22.98 11.79
C ARG A 17 18.15 23.09 11.33
N ASP A 18 19.01 22.13 11.74
CA ASP A 18 20.44 22.11 11.46
C ASP A 18 20.78 21.21 10.27
N LEU A 19 19.76 20.67 9.58
CA LEU A 19 19.95 19.90 8.36
C LEU A 19 20.52 20.80 7.25
N PRO A 20 21.52 20.35 6.47
CA PRO A 20 22.15 21.11 5.41
C PRO A 20 21.28 21.22 4.15
N CYS A 21 20.00 21.48 4.31
CA CYS A 21 19.02 21.61 3.22
C CYS A 21 17.89 22.55 3.60
N LYS A 22 17.24 23.13 2.59
CA LYS A 22 15.98 23.87 2.78
C LYS A 22 14.84 22.87 2.86
N LEU A 23 14.28 22.70 4.05
CA LEU A 23 13.15 21.78 4.29
C LEU A 23 11.82 22.56 4.30
N THR A 24 10.88 22.09 3.50
CA THR A 24 9.49 22.56 3.53
C THR A 24 8.57 21.36 3.82
N LEU A 25 7.70 21.50 4.81
CA LEU A 25 6.75 20.46 5.20
C LEU A 25 5.36 20.81 4.63
N HIS A 26 4.72 19.83 4.02
CA HIS A 26 3.37 19.95 3.47
C HIS A 26 2.44 18.91 4.11
N GLU A 27 1.22 19.34 4.45
CA GLU A 27 0.13 18.39 4.75
C GLU A 27 -0.44 17.86 3.43
N ILE A 28 -0.51 16.55 3.29
CA ILE A 28 -0.87 15.89 2.03
C ILE A 28 -2.08 14.96 2.14
N ALA A 29 -2.76 14.94 3.28
CA ALA A 29 -3.98 14.12 3.44
C ALA A 29 -5.08 14.61 2.49
N ASN A 30 -5.68 13.69 1.70
CA ASN A 30 -6.71 13.98 0.70
C ASN A 30 -6.35 15.15 -0.26
N SER A 31 -5.12 15.17 -0.72
CA SER A 31 -4.57 16.25 -1.54
C SER A 31 -4.28 15.80 -2.97
N LYS A 32 -4.27 16.79 -3.88
CA LYS A 32 -3.78 16.64 -5.26
C LYS A 32 -2.70 17.67 -5.50
N PHE A 33 -1.54 17.22 -5.94
CA PHE A 33 -0.38 18.08 -6.22
C PHE A 33 0.50 17.50 -7.32
N SER A 34 1.53 18.23 -7.73
CA SER A 34 2.47 17.75 -8.75
C SER A 34 3.91 17.86 -8.26
N ILE A 35 4.73 16.89 -8.63
CA ILE A 35 6.19 16.92 -8.46
C ILE A 35 6.81 16.62 -9.84
N GLY A 36 7.44 17.63 -10.45
CA GLY A 36 7.92 17.50 -11.82
C GLY A 36 6.79 17.09 -12.77
N PRO A 37 6.95 16.04 -13.58
CA PRO A 37 5.93 15.59 -14.53
C PRO A 37 4.83 14.75 -13.87
N PHE A 38 4.99 14.39 -12.60
CA PHE A 38 4.05 13.50 -11.91
C PHE A 38 2.89 14.27 -11.27
N LYS A 39 1.68 13.80 -11.56
CA LYS A 39 0.45 14.21 -10.86
C LYS A 39 0.21 13.20 -9.73
N ILE A 40 0.11 13.70 -8.52
CA ILE A 40 -0.01 12.89 -7.31
C ILE A 40 -1.34 13.18 -6.64
N GLN A 41 -2.05 12.14 -6.28
CA GLN A 41 -3.21 12.19 -5.41
C GLN A 41 -2.91 11.36 -4.17
N SER A 42 -3.12 11.94 -3.00
CA SER A 42 -3.12 11.22 -1.72
C SER A 42 -4.54 11.11 -1.18
N GLY A 43 -4.82 10.04 -0.48
CA GLY A 43 -6.11 9.81 0.16
C GLY A 43 -5.97 8.95 1.40
N TYR A 44 -6.83 9.17 2.39
CA TYR A 44 -6.89 8.31 3.56
C TYR A 44 -7.31 6.90 3.18
N VAL A 45 -6.69 5.93 3.84
CA VAL A 45 -7.04 4.51 3.76
C VAL A 45 -7.32 3.97 5.16
N ILE A 46 -8.09 2.88 5.24
CA ILE A 46 -8.46 2.30 6.54
C ILE A 46 -7.22 1.65 7.17
N HIS A 47 -6.88 2.16 8.34
CA HIS A 47 -5.82 1.69 9.22
C HIS A 47 -6.08 2.28 10.63
N PRO A 48 -5.65 1.67 11.75
CA PRO A 48 -5.87 2.21 13.10
C PRO A 48 -5.33 3.62 13.35
N GLY A 49 -4.25 4.00 12.65
CA GLY A 49 -3.72 5.37 12.66
C GLY A 49 -4.02 6.14 11.37
N PRO A 50 -3.85 7.48 11.34
CA PRO A 50 -3.96 8.27 10.12
C PRO A 50 -2.94 7.79 9.08
N THR A 51 -3.42 7.12 8.05
CA THR A 51 -2.62 6.52 6.99
C THR A 51 -3.12 6.95 5.63
N VAL A 52 -2.22 7.18 4.70
CA VAL A 52 -2.55 7.62 3.34
C VAL A 52 -1.95 6.68 2.30
N GLY A 53 -2.71 6.43 1.24
CA GLY A 53 -2.19 5.87 0.00
C GLY A 53 -1.93 6.97 -1.02
N PHE A 54 -1.19 6.62 -2.07
CA PHE A 54 -0.80 7.53 -3.14
C PHE A 54 -1.13 6.95 -4.51
N ARG A 55 -1.66 7.80 -5.38
CA ARG A 55 -1.79 7.55 -6.80
C ARG A 55 -0.88 8.51 -7.55
N VAL A 56 0.04 8.00 -8.36
CA VAL A 56 1.04 8.75 -9.09
C VAL A 56 0.89 8.49 -10.57
N GLY A 57 0.64 9.52 -11.37
CA GLY A 57 0.50 9.41 -12.83
C GLY A 57 1.43 10.37 -13.56
N ASN A 58 1.97 9.94 -14.70
CA ASN A 58 2.79 10.78 -15.60
C ASN A 58 2.04 11.15 -16.91
N GLY A 59 0.74 10.87 -16.97
CA GLY A 59 -0.09 11.07 -18.17
C GLY A 59 -0.15 9.85 -19.11
N LYS A 60 0.74 8.87 -18.96
CA LYS A 60 0.74 7.60 -19.70
C LYS A 60 0.37 6.43 -18.83
N SER A 61 0.99 6.35 -17.65
CA SER A 61 0.85 5.23 -16.73
C SER A 61 0.53 5.71 -15.33
N VAL A 62 -0.07 4.85 -14.55
CA VAL A 62 -0.51 5.10 -13.18
C VAL A 62 0.08 4.06 -12.23
N PHE A 63 0.85 4.54 -11.27
CA PHE A 63 1.31 3.77 -10.12
C PHE A 63 0.49 4.12 -8.88
N THR A 64 0.05 3.13 -8.14
CA THR A 64 -0.61 3.32 -6.85
C THR A 64 0.16 2.60 -5.75
N TYR A 65 0.36 3.30 -4.62
CA TYR A 65 1.06 2.81 -3.45
C TYR A 65 0.17 2.91 -2.22
N ILE A 66 -0.21 1.77 -1.67
CA ILE A 66 -1.02 1.66 -0.46
C ILE A 66 -0.31 0.68 0.49
N PRO A 67 0.61 1.17 1.36
CA PRO A 67 1.50 0.31 2.15
C PRO A 67 0.84 -0.36 3.35
N ASP A 68 -0.13 0.31 3.97
CA ASP A 68 -0.81 -0.14 5.20
C ASP A 68 -2.30 0.04 4.98
N HIS A 69 -3.04 -1.05 4.83
CA HIS A 69 -4.44 -0.98 4.46
C HIS A 69 -5.20 -2.25 4.83
N GLU A 70 -6.33 -2.05 5.48
CA GLU A 70 -7.29 -3.11 5.79
C GLU A 70 -8.65 -2.82 5.11
N PRO A 71 -8.79 -3.06 3.78
CA PRO A 71 -9.98 -2.68 3.01
C PRO A 71 -11.24 -3.43 3.46
N ALA A 72 -11.05 -4.60 4.05
CA ALA A 72 -12.11 -5.45 4.58
C ALA A 72 -12.44 -5.17 6.05
N LEU A 73 -12.13 -3.99 6.57
CA LEU A 73 -12.32 -3.66 7.98
C LEU A 73 -13.68 -4.14 8.48
N GLY A 74 -13.66 -5.18 9.30
CA GLY A 74 -14.84 -5.77 9.86
C GLY A 74 -15.02 -7.25 9.55
N GLU A 75 -16.12 -7.82 10.03
CA GLU A 75 -16.33 -9.26 10.05
C GLU A 75 -16.79 -9.85 8.71
N LYS A 76 -17.25 -9.04 7.77
CA LYS A 76 -17.96 -9.48 6.56
C LYS A 76 -17.15 -9.44 5.27
N GLY A 77 -15.86 -9.11 5.34
CA GLY A 77 -15.03 -8.95 4.14
C GLY A 77 -15.31 -7.66 3.36
N ILE A 78 -14.71 -7.53 2.19
CA ILE A 78 -14.86 -6.35 1.33
C ILE A 78 -16.27 -6.30 0.73
N ILE A 79 -16.97 -5.20 0.96
CA ILE A 79 -18.27 -4.94 0.33
C ILE A 79 -18.01 -4.53 -1.13
N PRO A 80 -18.60 -5.18 -2.14
CA PRO A 80 -18.29 -4.92 -3.55
C PRO A 80 -18.97 -3.65 -4.10
N ASP A 81 -19.15 -2.63 -3.29
CA ASP A 81 -19.64 -1.30 -3.68
C ASP A 81 -18.50 -0.28 -3.57
N LYS A 82 -18.07 0.24 -4.73
CA LYS A 82 -16.96 1.19 -4.87
C LYS A 82 -16.98 2.35 -3.88
N ARG A 83 -18.18 2.80 -3.49
CA ARG A 83 -18.38 3.93 -2.55
C ARG A 83 -17.93 3.60 -1.14
N TRP A 84 -17.86 2.32 -0.79
CA TRP A 84 -17.56 1.83 0.55
C TRP A 84 -16.19 1.16 0.65
N ILE A 85 -15.47 1.04 -0.48
CA ILE A 85 -14.13 0.45 -0.48
C ILE A 85 -13.11 1.56 -0.25
N SER A 86 -12.47 1.53 0.92
CA SER A 86 -11.35 2.42 1.24
C SER A 86 -10.25 2.29 0.18
N GLY A 87 -9.65 3.42 -0.23
CA GLY A 87 -8.54 3.43 -1.20
C GLY A 87 -8.93 3.12 -2.64
N TYR A 88 -10.21 2.83 -2.93
CA TYR A 88 -10.67 2.47 -4.28
C TYR A 88 -10.28 3.54 -5.33
N ASP A 89 -10.56 4.82 -5.04
CA ASP A 89 -10.28 5.92 -5.99
C ASP A 89 -8.80 6.09 -6.31
N LEU A 90 -7.92 5.66 -5.39
CA LEU A 90 -6.48 5.65 -5.63
C LEU A 90 -6.08 4.49 -6.54
N ALA A 91 -6.66 3.30 -6.33
CA ALA A 91 -6.30 2.08 -7.02
C ALA A 91 -7.00 1.89 -8.37
N ALA A 92 -8.14 2.56 -8.60
CA ALA A 92 -8.97 2.34 -9.78
C ALA A 92 -8.19 2.45 -11.10
N GLY A 93 -8.12 1.33 -11.85
CA GLY A 93 -7.44 1.22 -13.14
C GLY A 93 -5.93 1.46 -13.09
N ALA A 94 -5.27 1.23 -11.94
CA ALA A 94 -3.82 1.38 -11.83
C ALA A 94 -3.10 0.41 -12.76
N ASP A 95 -2.07 0.88 -13.46
CA ASP A 95 -1.18 0.03 -14.25
C ASP A 95 -0.32 -0.82 -13.33
N LEU A 96 0.11 -0.26 -12.19
CA LEU A 96 0.79 -0.96 -11.11
C LEU A 96 0.19 -0.56 -9.77
N LEU A 97 -0.23 -1.52 -8.98
CA LEU A 97 -0.66 -1.38 -7.59
C LEU A 97 0.34 -2.09 -6.67
N LEU A 98 1.03 -1.35 -5.81
CA LEU A 98 1.76 -1.91 -4.69
C LEU A 98 0.88 -1.79 -3.44
N HIS A 99 0.54 -2.94 -2.86
CA HIS A 99 -0.47 -3.03 -1.81
C HIS A 99 0.00 -3.93 -0.66
N ASP A 100 -0.46 -3.58 0.54
CA ASP A 100 -0.36 -4.37 1.75
C ASP A 100 -0.94 -5.78 1.53
N ALA A 101 -0.17 -6.80 1.90
CA ALA A 101 -0.58 -8.20 1.87
C ALA A 101 0.18 -8.98 2.95
N GLN A 102 0.09 -8.50 4.20
CA GLN A 102 0.93 -8.95 5.30
C GLN A 102 0.65 -10.39 5.69
N TYR A 103 -0.61 -10.82 5.61
CA TYR A 103 -1.06 -12.09 6.19
C TYR A 103 -1.59 -13.07 5.14
N THR A 104 -1.56 -14.36 5.49
CA THR A 104 -2.45 -15.36 4.86
C THR A 104 -3.89 -15.13 5.31
N ALA A 105 -4.85 -15.74 4.60
CA ALA A 105 -6.25 -15.71 4.99
C ALA A 105 -6.48 -16.28 6.40
N THR A 106 -5.72 -17.31 6.79
CA THR A 106 -5.83 -17.95 8.12
C THR A 106 -5.27 -17.06 9.22
N GLU A 107 -4.10 -16.46 9.02
CA GLU A 107 -3.48 -15.55 10.00
C GLU A 107 -4.33 -14.32 10.23
N TYR A 108 -4.91 -13.77 9.16
CA TYR A 108 -5.75 -12.59 9.23
C TYR A 108 -6.95 -12.76 10.19
N LEU A 109 -7.47 -13.97 10.38
CA LEU A 109 -8.59 -14.20 11.30
C LEU A 109 -8.32 -13.70 12.73
N SER A 110 -7.06 -13.80 13.17
CA SER A 110 -6.62 -13.32 14.49
C SER A 110 -6.05 -11.89 14.48
N LYS A 111 -5.95 -11.27 13.30
CA LYS A 111 -5.32 -9.96 13.08
C LYS A 111 -6.29 -8.89 12.55
N LYS A 112 -7.58 -9.19 12.52
CA LYS A 112 -8.62 -8.22 12.14
C LYS A 112 -8.55 -6.96 13.01
N GLY A 113 -8.62 -5.80 12.38
CA GLY A 113 -8.52 -4.51 13.04
C GLY A 113 -7.08 -4.05 13.30
N TRP A 114 -6.07 -4.80 12.83
CA TRP A 114 -4.67 -4.40 12.95
C TRP A 114 -4.22 -3.43 11.86
N GLY A 115 -5.05 -3.25 10.81
CA GLY A 115 -4.82 -2.28 9.74
C GLY A 115 -4.12 -2.85 8.52
N HIS A 116 -4.02 -4.18 8.41
CA HIS A 116 -3.31 -4.86 7.32
C HIS A 116 -4.19 -5.89 6.63
N SER A 117 -3.85 -6.20 5.38
CA SER A 117 -4.60 -7.13 4.54
C SER A 117 -4.08 -8.56 4.61
N SER A 118 -4.99 -9.52 4.39
CA SER A 118 -4.57 -10.81 3.84
C SER A 118 -4.23 -10.66 2.36
N ILE A 119 -3.40 -11.56 1.83
CA ILE A 119 -3.10 -11.61 0.38
C ILE A 119 -4.38 -11.81 -0.45
N ASN A 120 -5.36 -12.54 0.09
CA ASN A 120 -6.66 -12.77 -0.55
C ASN A 120 -7.49 -11.48 -0.63
N ASP A 121 -7.56 -10.71 0.46
CA ASP A 121 -8.26 -9.42 0.48
C ASP A 121 -7.57 -8.39 -0.40
N ALA A 122 -6.23 -8.35 -0.39
CA ALA A 122 -5.44 -7.49 -1.28
C ALA A 122 -5.72 -7.80 -2.76
N ALA A 123 -5.80 -9.09 -3.13
CA ALA A 123 -6.12 -9.51 -4.49
C ALA A 123 -7.58 -9.21 -4.87
N LEU A 124 -8.53 -9.42 -3.96
CA LEU A 124 -9.93 -9.05 -4.18
C LEU A 124 -10.07 -7.53 -4.38
N PHE A 125 -9.43 -6.73 -3.51
CA PHE A 125 -9.39 -5.27 -3.66
C PHE A 125 -8.83 -4.85 -5.02
N ALA A 126 -7.69 -5.42 -5.42
CA ALA A 126 -7.07 -5.15 -6.72
C ALA A 126 -7.97 -5.51 -7.90
N SER A 127 -8.68 -6.64 -7.81
CA SER A 127 -9.66 -7.07 -8.81
C SER A 127 -10.83 -6.09 -8.92
N LEU A 128 -11.41 -5.69 -7.80
CA LEU A 128 -12.50 -4.70 -7.75
C LEU A 128 -12.05 -3.35 -8.31
N ALA A 129 -10.81 -2.93 -8.03
CA ALA A 129 -10.21 -1.72 -8.56
C ALA A 129 -9.76 -1.84 -10.02
N SER A 130 -9.83 -3.02 -10.64
CA SER A 130 -9.35 -3.28 -12.00
C SER A 130 -7.88 -2.91 -12.20
N ALA A 131 -7.03 -3.17 -11.20
CA ALA A 131 -5.59 -3.01 -11.30
C ALA A 131 -5.02 -4.03 -12.31
N LYS A 132 -4.05 -3.62 -13.13
CA LYS A 132 -3.49 -4.47 -14.20
C LYS A 132 -2.33 -5.34 -13.72
N HIS A 133 -1.51 -4.81 -12.82
CA HIS A 133 -0.38 -5.51 -12.20
C HIS A 133 -0.37 -5.17 -10.71
N VAL A 134 -0.22 -6.19 -9.87
CA VAL A 134 -0.24 -6.06 -8.41
C VAL A 134 1.06 -6.59 -7.82
N LEU A 135 1.69 -5.79 -6.99
CA LEU A 135 2.80 -6.19 -6.14
C LEU A 135 2.28 -6.30 -4.71
N PHE A 136 2.29 -7.51 -4.17
CA PHE A 136 2.00 -7.76 -2.77
C PHE A 136 3.22 -7.41 -1.94
N ALA A 137 3.07 -6.50 -0.99
CA ALA A 137 4.13 -5.95 -0.17
C ALA A 137 3.78 -5.98 1.32
N HIS A 138 4.59 -5.33 2.14
CA HIS A 138 4.39 -5.22 3.59
C HIS A 138 4.33 -6.58 4.28
N HIS A 139 5.22 -7.51 3.84
CA HIS A 139 5.27 -8.87 4.38
C HIS A 139 5.53 -8.89 5.88
N ASP A 140 4.89 -9.83 6.59
CA ASP A 140 5.12 -10.02 8.02
C ASP A 140 6.60 -10.32 8.28
N PRO A 141 7.28 -9.58 9.16
CA PRO A 141 8.71 -9.78 9.44
C PRO A 141 9.04 -11.15 10.05
N PHE A 142 8.03 -11.89 10.51
CA PHE A 142 8.20 -13.26 10.97
C PHE A 142 8.18 -14.31 9.85
N HIS A 143 7.84 -13.93 8.64
CA HIS A 143 7.89 -14.83 7.47
C HIS A 143 9.27 -14.78 6.83
N SER A 144 9.89 -15.93 6.66
CA SER A 144 11.09 -16.08 5.82
C SER A 144 10.70 -16.03 4.32
N ASP A 145 11.68 -15.73 3.45
CA ASP A 145 11.48 -15.73 2.00
C ASP A 145 10.93 -17.06 1.47
N ALA A 146 11.36 -18.19 2.06
CA ALA A 146 10.86 -19.51 1.70
C ALA A 146 9.36 -19.63 2.01
N GLN A 147 8.95 -19.24 3.23
CA GLN A 147 7.54 -19.24 3.62
C GLN A 147 6.71 -18.32 2.74
N LEU A 148 7.19 -17.11 2.43
CA LEU A 148 6.50 -16.19 1.53
C LEU A 148 6.28 -16.80 0.14
N ASN A 149 7.30 -17.46 -0.43
CA ASN A 149 7.18 -18.13 -1.73
C ASN A 149 6.18 -19.30 -1.70
N ASP A 150 6.19 -20.09 -0.63
CA ASP A 150 5.24 -21.20 -0.46
C ASP A 150 3.81 -20.68 -0.33
N MET A 151 3.57 -19.69 0.52
CA MET A 151 2.27 -19.02 0.70
C MET A 151 1.76 -18.43 -0.62
N PHE A 152 2.62 -17.78 -1.38
CA PHE A 152 2.27 -17.20 -2.66
C PHE A 152 1.95 -18.28 -3.72
N THR A 153 2.65 -19.39 -3.69
CA THR A 153 2.38 -20.54 -4.57
C THR A 153 1.00 -21.14 -4.29
N VAL A 154 0.67 -21.34 -3.02
CA VAL A 154 -0.67 -21.80 -2.60
C VAL A 154 -1.73 -20.80 -3.04
N PHE A 155 -1.54 -19.51 -2.75
CA PHE A 155 -2.46 -18.46 -3.15
C PHE A 155 -2.73 -18.47 -4.67
N LYS A 156 -1.70 -18.56 -5.50
CA LYS A 156 -1.85 -18.56 -6.97
C LYS A 156 -2.61 -19.78 -7.50
N ASN A 157 -2.42 -20.93 -6.90
CA ASN A 157 -3.10 -22.16 -7.29
C ASN A 157 -4.60 -22.13 -6.95
N GLU A 158 -4.95 -21.52 -5.85
CA GLU A 158 -6.32 -21.43 -5.36
C GLU A 158 -7.11 -20.25 -5.94
N ASN A 159 -6.42 -19.21 -6.38
CA ASN A 159 -7.02 -17.93 -6.75
C ASN A 159 -6.51 -17.42 -8.10
N PRO A 160 -7.02 -17.91 -9.23
CA PRO A 160 -6.62 -17.47 -10.57
C PRO A 160 -7.23 -16.08 -10.88
N TYR A 161 -6.53 -15.01 -10.51
CA TYR A 161 -6.90 -13.66 -10.91
C TYR A 161 -6.40 -13.32 -12.32
N PRO A 162 -7.14 -12.50 -13.11
CA PRO A 162 -6.78 -12.17 -14.50
C PRO A 162 -5.66 -11.14 -14.63
N PHE A 163 -5.20 -10.56 -13.55
CA PHE A 163 -4.13 -9.56 -13.54
C PHE A 163 -2.77 -10.21 -13.17
N LYS A 164 -1.70 -9.57 -13.64
CA LYS A 164 -0.35 -9.95 -13.23
C LYS A 164 -0.18 -9.70 -11.73
N ASN A 165 0.34 -10.67 -10.99
CA ASN A 165 0.58 -10.54 -9.56
C ASN A 165 1.91 -11.17 -9.16
N GLU A 166 2.63 -10.51 -8.27
CA GLU A 166 3.97 -10.88 -7.81
C GLU A 166 4.16 -10.45 -6.35
N LEU A 167 5.07 -11.11 -5.63
CA LEU A 167 5.58 -10.59 -4.35
C LEU A 167 6.57 -9.46 -4.62
N ALA A 168 6.43 -8.35 -3.92
CA ALA A 168 7.42 -7.27 -3.95
C ALA A 168 8.75 -7.74 -3.33
N LYS A 169 9.85 -7.35 -3.94
CA LYS A 169 11.21 -7.67 -3.46
C LYS A 169 12.10 -6.44 -3.53
N GLU A 170 13.03 -6.33 -2.60
CA GLU A 170 14.05 -5.27 -2.66
C GLU A 170 14.85 -5.33 -3.97
N GLY A 171 15.13 -4.17 -4.55
CA GLY A 171 15.85 -4.06 -5.83
C GLY A 171 15.03 -4.41 -7.07
N MET A 172 13.74 -4.72 -6.96
CA MET A 172 12.86 -5.00 -8.09
C MET A 172 12.66 -3.74 -8.95
N LEU A 173 12.83 -3.87 -10.26
CA LEU A 173 12.59 -2.81 -11.23
C LEU A 173 11.38 -3.16 -12.09
N ILE A 174 10.41 -2.26 -12.15
CA ILE A 174 9.19 -2.39 -12.96
C ILE A 174 9.13 -1.23 -13.94
N ASN A 175 9.12 -1.53 -15.22
CA ASN A 175 8.87 -0.53 -16.26
C ASN A 175 7.37 -0.41 -16.51
N LEU A 176 6.87 0.81 -16.51
CA LEU A 176 5.50 1.17 -16.86
C LEU A 176 5.57 1.93 -18.20
N ASP A 177 5.27 1.23 -19.27
CA ASP A 177 5.28 1.78 -20.63
C ASP A 177 4.01 2.59 -20.94
#